data_ae02fd93626890f71a747f8236e04ffd
#
_entry.id   ae02fd93626890f71a747f8236e04ffd
#
_cell.length_a   1.000
_cell.length_b   1.000
_cell.length_c   1.000
_cell.angle_alpha   90.00
_cell.angle_beta   90.00
_cell.angle_gamma   90.00
#
_symmetry.space_group_name_H-M   'P 1'
#
loop_
_entity.id
_entity.type
_entity.pdbx_description
1 polymer ?
#
loop_
_entity_poly.entity_id
_entity_poly.type
_entity_poly.pdbx_seq_one_letter_code
_entity_poly.pdbx_strand_id
1 'polypeptide(L)'
;MKRIPGMKGKSLAHSFAAILLCSASLVPVASANSDDAVVQTAGGVSYVSGGVGTDSIDRLNSLAGDFNLKLVFALKSGAYVSDVRVAIADAAGKTLLDTTSEGPWFLTRLPVGNYQIVATFAGNAVKRQIAVDTAKLRTVDFRWTSE
;
A
#
# COMPACT_ATOMS: atom_id res chain seq x y z
N MET A 1 19.86 46.76 -71.90
CA MET A 1 18.64 46.49 -71.21
C MET A 1 18.70 45.14 -70.53
N LYS A 2 18.75 45.14 -69.30
CA LYS A 2 18.95 43.97 -68.59
C LYS A 2 17.60 43.41 -68.11
N ARG A 3 17.26 42.29 -68.60
CA ARG A 3 16.07 41.63 -68.16
C ARG A 3 16.43 40.62 -67.12
N ILE A 4 16.05 40.90 -65.98
CA ILE A 4 16.16 39.86 -64.95
C ILE A 4 15.04 38.89 -65.22
N PRO A 5 15.34 37.66 -65.53
CA PRO A 5 14.30 36.66 -65.62
C PRO A 5 13.61 36.67 -64.26
N GLY A 6 12.36 36.90 -64.28
CA GLY A 6 11.63 36.91 -63.04
C GLY A 6 12.00 35.73 -62.26
N MET A 7 12.42 35.98 -61.10
CA MET A 7 12.62 34.93 -60.17
C MET A 7 11.30 34.25 -60.02
N LYS A 8 11.19 33.23 -60.70
CA LYS A 8 10.05 32.37 -60.44
C LYS A 8 10.21 31.89 -59.04
N GLY A 9 9.52 32.57 -58.20
CA GLY A 9 9.40 32.06 -56.86
C GLY A 9 8.98 30.62 -56.96
N LYS A 10 9.93 29.82 -56.85
CA LYS A 10 9.63 28.43 -56.62
C LYS A 10 8.86 28.41 -55.35
N SER A 11 7.59 28.45 -55.48
CA SER A 11 6.80 28.10 -54.32
C SER A 11 7.18 26.64 -54.01
N LEU A 12 8.10 26.57 -53.15
CA LEU A 12 8.36 25.27 -52.52
C LEU A 12 7.11 24.97 -51.78
N ALA A 13 6.30 24.17 -52.40
CA ALA A 13 5.26 23.54 -51.65
C ALA A 13 5.98 22.65 -50.60
N HIS A 14 6.16 23.24 -49.47
CA HIS A 14 6.58 22.46 -48.32
C HIS A 14 5.35 21.69 -47.94
N SER A 15 5.30 20.52 -48.44
CA SER A 15 4.41 19.53 -47.88
C SER A 15 4.93 19.27 -46.48
N PHE A 16 4.46 20.06 -45.56
CA PHE A 16 4.55 19.64 -44.17
C PHE A 16 3.65 18.45 -44.06
N ALA A 17 4.23 17.30 -44.24
CA ALA A 17 3.64 16.13 -43.71
C ALA A 17 3.63 16.35 -42.17
N ALA A 18 2.54 16.86 -41.70
CA ALA A 18 2.27 16.82 -40.30
C ALA A 18 2.18 15.34 -39.97
N ILE A 19 3.29 14.79 -39.54
CA ILE A 19 3.29 13.50 -38.87
C ILE A 19 2.59 13.78 -37.57
N LEU A 20 1.31 13.55 -37.59
CA LEU A 20 0.57 13.45 -36.37
C LEU A 20 1.08 12.18 -35.68
N LEU A 21 2.11 12.34 -34.90
CA LEU A 21 2.43 11.33 -33.93
C LEU A 21 1.25 11.31 -32.96
N CYS A 22 0.29 10.48 -33.27
CA CYS A 22 -0.55 9.93 -32.23
C CYS A 22 0.37 9.13 -31.34
N SER A 23 0.98 9.78 -30.38
CA SER A 23 1.46 9.10 -29.21
C SER A 23 0.21 8.56 -28.52
N ALA A 24 -0.18 7.36 -28.90
CA ALA A 24 -1.05 6.59 -28.07
C ALA A 24 -0.26 6.40 -26.77
N SER A 25 -0.50 7.29 -25.84
CA SER A 25 -0.10 7.04 -24.48
C SER A 25 -0.90 5.83 -24.03
N LEU A 26 -0.29 4.69 -24.15
CA LEU A 26 -0.73 3.49 -23.46
C LEU A 26 -0.58 3.85 -21.99
N VAL A 27 -1.66 4.36 -21.42
CA VAL A 27 -1.79 4.39 -19.98
C VAL A 27 -1.85 2.94 -19.57
N PRO A 28 -0.84 2.40 -18.86
CA PRO A 28 -1.00 1.08 -18.31
C PRO A 28 -2.19 1.18 -17.38
N VAL A 29 -3.26 0.52 -17.75
CA VAL A 29 -4.31 0.23 -16.80
C VAL A 29 -3.66 -0.71 -15.81
N ALA A 30 -3.19 -0.15 -14.70
CA ALA A 30 -2.84 -0.95 -13.56
C ALA A 30 -4.14 -1.63 -13.14
N SER A 31 -4.27 -2.88 -13.52
CA SER A 31 -5.24 -3.74 -12.89
C SER A 31 -4.84 -3.80 -11.44
N ALA A 32 -5.44 -2.96 -10.64
CA ALA A 32 -5.38 -3.14 -9.21
C ALA A 32 -6.13 -4.43 -8.94
N ASN A 33 -5.42 -5.55 -8.99
CA ASN A 33 -5.86 -6.74 -8.31
C ASN A 33 -5.79 -6.36 -6.83
N SER A 34 -6.92 -5.89 -6.35
CA SER A 34 -7.11 -5.51 -4.95
C SER A 34 -6.92 -6.69 -3.99
N ASP A 35 -6.69 -7.86 -4.53
CA ASP A 35 -6.56 -9.10 -3.76
C ASP A 35 -5.12 -9.50 -3.47
N ASP A 36 -4.15 -8.89 -4.15
CA ASP A 36 -2.74 -9.18 -3.89
C ASP A 36 -2.22 -8.24 -2.81
N ALA A 37 -2.09 -8.77 -1.61
CA ALA A 37 -1.44 -8.10 -0.51
C ALA A 37 -0.02 -7.66 -0.93
N VAL A 38 0.21 -6.36 -1.02
CA VAL A 38 1.47 -5.78 -1.44
C VAL A 38 2.24 -5.30 -0.21
N VAL A 39 3.49 -5.74 -0.10
CA VAL A 39 4.37 -5.27 0.98
C VAL A 39 4.71 -3.80 0.74
N GLN A 40 4.48 -3.00 1.76
CA GLN A 40 4.77 -1.57 1.76
C GLN A 40 5.83 -1.26 2.82
N THR A 41 6.47 -0.11 2.68
CA THR A 41 7.45 0.37 3.65
C THR A 41 7.13 1.81 4.00
N ALA A 42 7.00 2.08 5.28
CA ALA A 42 6.81 3.44 5.79
C ALA A 42 7.67 3.62 7.05
N GLY A 43 8.40 4.75 7.12
CA GLY A 43 9.28 5.03 8.25
C GLY A 43 10.35 3.97 8.52
N GLY A 44 10.77 3.22 7.51
CA GLY A 44 11.71 2.10 7.64
C GLY A 44 11.08 0.79 8.13
N VAL A 45 9.77 0.77 8.31
CA VAL A 45 9.01 -0.42 8.75
C VAL A 45 8.29 -1.03 7.56
N SER A 46 8.51 -2.31 7.34
CA SER A 46 7.80 -3.07 6.31
C SER A 46 6.50 -3.63 6.87
N TYR A 47 5.43 -3.52 6.11
CA TYR A 47 4.13 -4.04 6.49
C TYR A 47 3.32 -4.48 5.27
N VAL A 48 2.36 -5.33 5.51
CA VAL A 48 1.39 -5.78 4.52
C VAL A 48 0.06 -6.03 5.21
N SER A 49 -1.03 -5.67 4.58
CA SER A 49 -2.37 -5.93 5.08
C SER A 49 -3.22 -6.63 4.03
N GLY A 50 -4.23 -7.35 4.49
CA GLY A 50 -5.14 -8.09 3.63
C GLY A 50 -5.92 -9.13 4.44
N GLY A 51 -6.15 -10.29 3.84
CA GLY A 51 -6.86 -11.40 4.50
C GLY A 51 -8.33 -11.48 4.14
N VAL A 52 -8.76 -10.80 3.08
CA VAL A 52 -10.08 -10.95 2.50
C VAL A 52 -9.97 -11.87 1.29
N GLY A 53 -10.63 -13.02 1.37
CA GLY A 53 -10.56 -14.04 0.33
C GLY A 53 -9.36 -14.97 0.47
N THR A 54 -9.49 -16.14 -0.14
CA THR A 54 -8.50 -17.23 -0.02
C THR A 54 -7.14 -16.82 -0.58
N ASP A 55 -7.11 -16.15 -1.73
CA ASP A 55 -5.86 -15.77 -2.38
C ASP A 55 -5.06 -14.77 -1.53
N SER A 56 -5.73 -13.81 -0.90
CA SER A 56 -5.10 -12.86 0.00
C SER A 56 -4.56 -13.56 1.25
N ILE A 57 -5.31 -14.48 1.81
CA ILE A 57 -4.88 -15.27 2.98
C ILE A 57 -3.65 -16.12 2.63
N ASP A 58 -3.66 -16.80 1.50
CA ASP A 58 -2.53 -17.62 1.05
C ASP A 58 -1.30 -16.76 0.79
N ARG A 59 -1.48 -15.59 0.20
CA ARG A 59 -0.41 -14.62 -0.01
C ARG A 59 0.21 -14.17 1.31
N LEU A 60 -0.61 -13.80 2.30
CA LEU A 60 -0.13 -13.39 3.62
C LEU A 60 0.59 -14.52 4.35
N ASN A 61 0.08 -15.74 4.26
CA ASN A 61 0.73 -16.90 4.83
C ASN A 61 2.10 -17.17 4.19
N SER A 62 2.22 -16.98 2.89
CA SER A 62 3.51 -17.11 2.19
C SER A 62 4.53 -16.06 2.60
N LEU A 63 4.08 -14.88 2.99
CA LEU A 63 4.91 -13.76 3.43
C LEU A 63 5.23 -13.80 4.92
N ALA A 64 4.50 -14.57 5.72
CA ALA A 64 4.56 -14.54 7.19
C ALA A 64 5.96 -14.79 7.74
N GLY A 65 6.80 -15.56 7.05
CA GLY A 65 8.18 -15.81 7.45
C GLY A 65 9.09 -14.59 7.45
N ASP A 66 8.72 -13.55 6.71
CA ASP A 66 9.48 -12.30 6.61
C ASP A 66 9.05 -11.25 7.67
N PHE A 67 8.04 -11.56 8.46
CA PHE A 67 7.48 -10.69 9.48
C PHE A 67 7.53 -11.33 10.86
N ASN A 68 7.51 -10.51 11.90
CA ASN A 68 7.55 -10.99 13.28
C ASN A 68 6.33 -10.58 14.10
N LEU A 69 5.40 -9.85 13.51
CA LEU A 69 4.16 -9.44 14.17
C LEU A 69 2.97 -9.57 13.22
N LYS A 70 1.93 -10.21 13.68
CA LYS A 70 0.65 -10.33 12.99
C LYS A 70 -0.46 -9.76 13.87
N LEU A 71 -1.20 -8.80 13.34
CA LEU A 71 -2.38 -8.24 13.97
C LEU A 71 -3.62 -8.80 13.28
N VAL A 72 -4.60 -9.20 14.07
CA VAL A 72 -5.89 -9.71 13.60
C VAL A 72 -7.00 -8.84 14.15
N PHE A 73 -7.87 -8.38 13.28
CA PHE A 73 -8.94 -7.47 13.61
C PHE A 73 -10.30 -8.13 13.44
N ALA A 74 -11.06 -8.18 14.51
CA ALA A 74 -12.38 -8.80 14.48
C ALA A 74 -13.32 -8.18 15.53
N LEU A 75 -14.61 -8.41 15.35
CA LEU A 75 -15.60 -8.15 16.38
C LEU A 75 -15.56 -9.28 17.42
N LYS A 76 -16.10 -9.02 18.59
CA LYS A 76 -16.28 -10.08 19.61
C LYS A 76 -17.18 -11.22 19.14
N SER A 77 -18.04 -10.96 18.18
CA SER A 77 -18.85 -11.99 17.51
C SER A 77 -18.02 -12.98 16.66
N GLY A 78 -16.77 -12.63 16.34
CA GLY A 78 -15.91 -13.40 15.45
C GLY A 78 -15.87 -12.90 14.03
N ALA A 79 -16.72 -11.93 13.66
CA ALA A 79 -16.70 -11.34 12.32
C ALA A 79 -15.42 -10.51 12.14
N TYR A 80 -14.71 -10.74 11.04
CA TYR A 80 -13.53 -9.95 10.69
C TYR A 80 -13.91 -8.55 10.23
N VAL A 81 -13.06 -7.58 10.53
CA VAL A 81 -13.24 -6.17 10.13
C VAL A 81 -12.03 -5.68 9.34
N SER A 82 -12.31 -4.75 8.43
CA SER A 82 -11.31 -4.07 7.60
C SER A 82 -11.30 -2.57 7.91
N ASP A 83 -10.43 -1.82 7.24
CA ASP A 83 -10.32 -0.37 7.40
C ASP A 83 -10.00 0.05 8.84
N VAL A 84 -9.16 -0.74 9.51
CA VAL A 84 -8.67 -0.45 10.85
C VAL A 84 -7.46 0.45 10.75
N ARG A 85 -7.49 1.59 11.43
CA ARG A 85 -6.31 2.43 11.55
C ARG A 85 -5.34 1.82 12.54
N VAL A 86 -4.10 1.64 12.12
CA VAL A 86 -3.03 1.06 12.91
C VAL A 86 -1.96 2.10 13.16
N ALA A 87 -1.71 2.41 14.41
CA ALA A 87 -0.61 3.27 14.83
C ALA A 87 0.32 2.48 15.76
N ILE A 88 1.59 2.43 15.42
CA ILE A 88 2.62 1.73 16.21
C ILE A 88 3.65 2.74 16.69
N ALA A 89 3.85 2.81 17.99
CA ALA A 89 4.85 3.65 18.61
C ALA A 89 5.86 2.81 19.40
N ASP A 90 7.10 3.28 19.47
CA ASP A 90 8.14 2.65 20.26
C ASP A 90 8.00 3.00 21.76
N ALA A 91 8.90 2.45 22.59
CA ALA A 91 8.89 2.70 24.03
C ALA A 91 9.13 4.17 24.40
N ALA A 92 9.75 4.94 23.52
CA ALA A 92 9.96 6.38 23.71
C ALA A 92 8.76 7.22 23.28
N GLY A 93 7.69 6.60 22.78
CA GLY A 93 6.49 7.28 22.29
C GLY A 93 6.60 7.79 20.86
N LYS A 94 7.67 7.46 20.14
CA LYS A 94 7.83 7.84 18.75
C LYS A 94 6.95 6.94 17.86
N THR A 95 6.10 7.56 17.06
CA THR A 95 5.30 6.83 16.06
C THR A 95 6.19 6.34 14.92
N LEU A 96 6.24 5.03 14.74
CA LEU A 96 6.99 4.37 13.68
C LEU A 96 6.14 4.13 12.45
N LEU A 97 4.86 3.86 12.65
CA LEU A 97 3.92 3.51 11.59
C LEU A 97 2.53 4.03 11.95
N ASP A 98 1.88 4.67 11.00
CA ASP A 98 0.49 5.10 11.10
C ASP A 98 -0.15 4.91 9.73
N THR A 99 -0.99 3.89 9.62
CA THR A 99 -1.60 3.49 8.35
C THR A 99 -2.96 2.84 8.58
N THR A 100 -3.68 2.58 7.52
CA THR A 100 -4.95 1.86 7.56
C THR A 100 -4.77 0.46 6.98
N SER A 101 -5.23 -0.53 7.71
CA SER A 101 -5.23 -1.93 7.25
C SER A 101 -6.38 -2.13 6.27
N GLU A 102 -6.06 -2.64 5.10
CA GLU A 102 -7.05 -2.91 4.03
C GLU A 102 -7.87 -4.17 4.28
N GLY A 103 -7.45 -4.99 5.23
CA GLY A 103 -8.13 -6.22 5.58
C GLY A 103 -7.96 -6.57 7.05
N PRO A 104 -8.49 -7.72 7.50
CA PRO A 104 -8.47 -8.12 8.90
C PRO A 104 -7.10 -8.58 9.39
N TRP A 105 -6.15 -8.82 8.51
CA TRP A 105 -4.79 -9.24 8.87
C TRP A 105 -3.78 -8.15 8.49
N PHE A 106 -2.88 -7.89 9.43
CA PHE A 106 -1.82 -6.92 9.26
C PHE A 106 -0.50 -7.55 9.74
N LEU A 107 0.46 -7.68 8.85
CA LEU A 107 1.79 -8.19 9.13
C LEU A 107 2.80 -7.05 9.11
N THR A 108 3.70 -7.02 10.07
CA THR A 108 4.78 -6.05 10.12
C THR A 108 6.04 -6.65 10.71
N ARG A 109 7.17 -6.07 10.35
CA ARG A 109 8.46 -6.43 10.92
C ARG A 109 8.98 -5.26 11.74
N LEU A 110 9.16 -5.49 13.03
CA LEU A 110 9.66 -4.50 13.97
C LEU A 110 11.00 -4.96 14.56
N PRO A 111 11.92 -4.04 14.84
CA PRO A 111 13.10 -4.35 15.66
C PRO A 111 12.70 -4.90 17.04
N VAL A 112 13.60 -5.63 17.66
CA VAL A 112 13.41 -6.09 19.05
C VAL A 112 13.17 -4.88 19.96
N GLY A 113 12.12 -4.94 20.75
CA GLY A 113 11.76 -3.86 21.65
C GLY A 113 10.31 -3.92 22.11
N ASN A 114 9.92 -2.91 22.88
CA ASN A 114 8.56 -2.75 23.36
C ASN A 114 7.82 -1.71 22.53
N TYR A 115 6.58 -2.02 22.18
CA TYR A 115 5.77 -1.16 21.32
C TYR A 115 4.37 -1.00 21.89
N GLN A 116 3.79 0.15 21.60
CA GLN A 116 2.37 0.40 21.82
C GLN A 116 1.67 0.41 20.47
N ILE A 117 0.63 -0.41 20.34
CA ILE A 117 -0.19 -0.47 19.15
C ILE A 117 -1.57 0.05 19.48
N VAL A 118 -2.03 1.00 18.68
CA VAL A 118 -3.39 1.53 18.76
C VAL A 118 -4.10 1.14 17.47
N ALA A 119 -5.13 0.34 17.58
CA ALA A 119 -5.98 -0.04 16.47
C ALA A 119 -7.35 0.63 16.64
N THR A 120 -7.77 1.40 15.66
CA THR A 120 -9.03 2.15 15.70
C THR A 120 -9.96 1.64 14.60
N PHE A 121 -11.12 1.21 15.01
CA PHE A 121 -12.20 0.76 14.12
C PHE A 121 -13.49 1.52 14.46
N ALA A 122 -14.14 2.09 13.45
CA ALA A 122 -15.39 2.84 13.61
C ALA A 122 -15.33 3.88 14.76
N GLY A 123 -14.17 4.57 14.89
CA GLY A 123 -13.96 5.56 15.94
C GLY A 123 -13.58 5.01 17.31
N ASN A 124 -13.53 3.69 17.47
CA ASN A 124 -13.19 3.05 18.74
C ASN A 124 -11.76 2.54 18.73
N ALA A 125 -10.92 3.06 19.60
CA ALA A 125 -9.52 2.70 19.72
C ALA A 125 -9.30 1.60 20.75
N VAL A 126 -8.51 0.61 20.39
CA VAL A 126 -8.01 -0.43 21.30
C VAL A 126 -6.49 -0.33 21.34
N LYS A 127 -5.94 -0.22 22.56
CA LYS A 127 -4.49 -0.12 22.79
C LYS A 127 -3.96 -1.45 23.30
N ARG A 128 -2.80 -1.85 22.77
CA ARG A 128 -2.06 -3.01 23.26
C ARG A 128 -0.59 -2.66 23.38
N GLN A 129 0.01 -3.06 24.49
CA GLN A 129 1.47 -3.04 24.62
C GLN A 129 2.00 -4.43 24.37
N ILE A 130 3.01 -4.53 23.52
CA ILE A 130 3.63 -5.77 23.13
C ILE A 130 5.14 -5.68 23.17
N ALA A 131 5.78 -6.82 23.47
CA ALA A 131 7.21 -6.99 23.33
C ALA A 131 7.48 -7.85 22.09
N VAL A 132 8.34 -7.33 21.21
CA VAL A 132 8.89 -8.08 20.09
C VAL A 132 10.30 -8.51 20.48
N ASP A 133 10.54 -9.80 20.56
CA ASP A 133 11.80 -10.30 21.08
C ASP A 133 12.64 -11.07 20.05
N THR A 134 12.05 -11.57 18.98
CA THR A 134 12.78 -12.33 17.98
C THR A 134 12.12 -12.32 16.60
N ALA A 135 12.67 -13.13 15.70
CA ALA A 135 12.15 -13.39 14.38
C ALA A 135 10.85 -14.24 14.36
N LYS A 136 10.40 -14.75 15.52
CA LYS A 136 9.17 -15.52 15.59
C LYS A 136 7.96 -14.64 15.39
N LEU A 137 7.07 -15.09 14.52
CA LEU A 137 5.80 -14.40 14.29
C LEU A 137 4.93 -14.48 15.56
N ARG A 138 4.61 -13.31 16.11
CA ARG A 138 3.68 -13.16 17.21
C ARG A 138 2.35 -12.65 16.69
N THR A 139 1.27 -13.31 17.08
CA THR A 139 -0.09 -12.89 16.73
C THR A 139 -0.74 -12.15 17.88
N VAL A 140 -1.33 -11.01 17.59
CA VAL A 140 -2.07 -10.18 18.55
C VAL A 140 -3.46 -9.90 18.00
N ASP A 141 -4.48 -10.25 18.76
CA ASP A 141 -5.86 -10.03 18.39
C ASP A 141 -6.38 -8.70 18.94
N PHE A 142 -7.08 -7.96 18.09
CA PHE A 142 -7.85 -6.78 18.47
C PHE A 142 -9.33 -7.08 18.27
N ARG A 143 -10.13 -6.81 19.28
CA ARG A 143 -11.55 -7.12 19.29
C ARG A 143 -12.37 -5.91 19.71
N TRP A 144 -13.46 -5.67 18.98
CA TRP A 144 -14.45 -4.64 19.29
C TRP A 144 -15.80 -5.27 19.57
N THR A 145 -16.60 -4.61 20.40
CA THR A 145 -17.92 -5.15 20.81
C THR A 145 -18.95 -5.11 19.70
N SER A 146 -18.94 -4.07 18.90
CA SER A 146 -19.81 -3.85 17.73
C SER A 146 -19.42 -2.56 17.05
N GLU A 147 -20.06 -2.30 15.95
CA GLU A 147 -19.99 -1.01 15.26
C GLU A 147 -20.64 0.10 16.10
#